data_8d188896aeb1aa30051c260bd8f3dd2d
#
_entry.id   8d188896aeb1aa30051c260bd8f3dd2d
#
_cell.length_a   1.000
_cell.length_b   1.000
_cell.length_c   1.000
_cell.angle_alpha   90.00
_cell.angle_beta   90.00
_cell.angle_gamma   90.00
#
_symmetry.space_group_name_H-M   'P 1'
#
loop_
_entity.id
_entity.type
_entity.pdbx_description
1 polymer ?
#
loop_
_entity_poly.entity_id
_entity_poly.type
_entity_poly.pdbx_seq_one_letter_code
_entity_poly.pdbx_strand_id
1 'polypeptide(L)'
;MPGGAALGWILLGGLVLRLWSIKHGLPYVYNVDEEQHFVPHAVNMVGGSLNPHYFENPPALTYLLAAVFKLRFHAGFPFGSSGIERSFLRDPTAVFTSARVVVALLGTLGVGLIYWAGARFYDRRVGLVAAVLMACAFLPVFYSKQALNDAVTLVPLTVALVMCLAVYERARWWEWAIAGAAIGVAVDVKYTAGAMVVVLAIAAFGRLIEKRLTWRQLLTGGAISVAALVVAVIVLNPYALVDFSLFKHQVLNQAGTAGSSGKIGQSSQPGWIYYIWTLTWGLGWLPLIAAAAGAVLAVWADRVRGLMLVAFPILLWLFLGGQARHFGRWYMPAYPAITVLASYAAVRAADAVPLSWVPRRRTALVVAAGALLAVQGLWTSVRVDSVLAHTDTRTLTRQWIEHNVPPGSGLVVEPAVFPARFLKVGSPKHSYRLYPIKPPFQAYEKHLTPALIDTYRQQGYCYVLVASYQHDRGLNAGFKGARDYYRALAAQSQVVARFSPYRFGARPVRFNFDLSYNFLPRAYMRPGPLLELHKLNGCQ
;
A
#
# COMPACT_ATOMS: atom_id res chain seq x y z
N MET A 1 -34.17 4.67 -9.04
CA MET A 1 -33.25 5.80 -9.33
C MET A 1 -32.57 6.47 -8.12
N PRO A 2 -33.10 6.53 -6.87
CA PRO A 2 -32.39 7.23 -5.78
C PRO A 2 -31.02 6.66 -5.40
N GLY A 3 -30.76 5.41 -5.63
CA GLY A 3 -29.49 4.81 -5.20
C GLY A 3 -28.32 4.93 -6.18
N GLY A 4 -28.54 5.31 -7.45
CA GLY A 4 -27.46 5.66 -8.36
C GLY A 4 -26.80 6.97 -7.94
N ALA A 5 -27.60 7.95 -7.55
CA ALA A 5 -27.11 9.20 -7.01
C ALA A 5 -26.31 9.02 -5.71
N ALA A 6 -26.77 8.16 -4.78
CA ALA A 6 -26.05 7.87 -3.54
C ALA A 6 -24.65 7.26 -3.83
N LEU A 7 -24.56 6.29 -4.72
CA LEU A 7 -23.27 5.72 -5.14
C LEU A 7 -22.38 6.79 -5.78
N GLY A 8 -22.92 7.66 -6.63
CA GLY A 8 -22.18 8.77 -7.24
C GLY A 8 -21.52 9.68 -6.20
N TRP A 9 -22.24 10.07 -5.15
CA TRP A 9 -21.70 10.88 -4.06
C TRP A 9 -20.64 10.15 -3.24
N ILE A 10 -20.81 8.84 -3.00
CA ILE A 10 -19.80 8.01 -2.32
C ILE A 10 -18.52 7.94 -3.14
N LEU A 11 -18.63 7.72 -4.45
CA LEU A 11 -17.48 7.68 -5.36
C LEU A 11 -16.77 9.03 -5.44
N LEU A 12 -17.52 10.12 -5.54
CA LEU A 12 -16.96 11.47 -5.54
C LEU A 12 -16.21 11.78 -4.24
N GLY A 13 -16.83 11.54 -3.08
CA GLY A 13 -16.18 11.72 -1.78
C GLY A 13 -14.95 10.84 -1.60
N GLY A 14 -15.03 9.57 -2.03
CA GLY A 14 -13.91 8.64 -2.04
C GLY A 14 -12.76 9.10 -2.96
N LEU A 15 -13.07 9.67 -4.12
CA LEU A 15 -12.07 10.24 -5.04
C LEU A 15 -11.42 11.49 -4.44
N VAL A 16 -12.20 12.39 -3.85
CA VAL A 16 -11.68 13.60 -3.19
C VAL A 16 -10.67 13.23 -2.11
N LEU A 17 -10.99 12.26 -1.24
CA LEU A 17 -10.05 11.77 -0.23
C LEU A 17 -8.77 11.20 -0.85
N ARG A 18 -8.85 10.52 -2.00
CA ARG A 18 -7.69 9.93 -2.67
C ARG A 18 -6.84 10.95 -3.43
N LEU A 19 -7.42 12.03 -3.88
CA LEU A 19 -6.70 13.11 -4.58
C LEU A 19 -6.16 14.18 -3.62
N TRP A 20 -6.71 14.30 -2.42
CA TRP A 20 -6.23 15.26 -1.43
C TRP A 20 -4.77 14.94 -1.07
N SER A 21 -3.91 15.94 -1.18
CA SER A 21 -2.46 15.82 -0.96
C SER A 21 -1.74 14.82 -1.89
N ILE A 22 -2.25 14.59 -3.10
CA ILE A 22 -1.68 13.64 -4.07
C ILE A 22 -0.21 13.94 -4.41
N LYS A 23 0.23 15.19 -4.26
CA LYS A 23 1.61 15.64 -4.52
C LYS A 23 2.53 15.58 -3.29
N HIS A 24 2.09 14.97 -2.17
CA HIS A 24 2.91 14.91 -0.97
C HIS A 24 4.32 14.36 -1.25
N GLY A 25 5.34 14.93 -0.62
CA GLY A 25 6.73 14.51 -0.74
C GLY A 25 7.40 14.71 -2.10
N LEU A 26 6.68 15.24 -3.13
CA LEU A 26 7.28 15.54 -4.42
C LEU A 26 8.07 16.87 -4.35
N PRO A 27 9.13 16.99 -5.15
CA PRO A 27 9.66 16.07 -6.17
C PRO A 27 10.53 14.93 -5.62
N TYR A 28 10.78 14.84 -4.31
CA TYR A 28 11.82 13.97 -3.74
C TYR A 28 11.38 12.51 -3.51
N VAL A 29 10.07 12.22 -3.55
CA VAL A 29 9.50 10.86 -3.43
C VAL A 29 10.02 10.13 -2.19
N TYR A 30 9.55 10.56 -1.01
CA TYR A 30 10.04 10.03 0.26
C TYR A 30 9.51 8.63 0.64
N ASN A 31 8.70 8.00 -0.19
CA ASN A 31 8.35 6.59 -0.05
C ASN A 31 9.32 5.74 -0.88
N VAL A 32 10.09 4.90 -0.20
CA VAL A 32 11.12 4.08 -0.83
C VAL A 32 10.58 3.09 -1.85
N ASP A 33 9.42 2.48 -1.55
CA ASP A 33 8.84 1.50 -2.46
C ASP A 33 8.30 2.17 -3.73
N GLU A 34 7.73 3.37 -3.60
CA GLU A 34 7.26 4.16 -4.73
C GLU A 34 8.42 4.65 -5.61
N GLU A 35 9.54 5.05 -4.97
CA GLU A 35 10.73 5.50 -5.68
C GLU A 35 11.41 4.39 -6.48
N GLN A 36 11.40 3.15 -5.97
CA GLN A 36 12.23 2.07 -6.50
C GLN A 36 11.49 1.08 -7.39
N HIS A 37 10.17 0.92 -7.27
CA HIS A 37 9.51 -0.22 -7.87
C HIS A 37 8.84 0.09 -9.23
N PHE A 38 7.65 0.66 -9.25
CA PHE A 38 6.81 0.67 -10.47
C PHE A 38 7.13 1.82 -11.43
N VAL A 39 7.25 3.04 -10.91
CA VAL A 39 7.38 4.25 -11.73
C VAL A 39 8.70 4.31 -12.50
N PRO A 40 9.88 4.07 -11.89
CA PRO A 40 11.14 4.07 -12.62
C PRO A 40 11.17 3.02 -13.74
N HIS A 41 10.68 1.80 -13.45
CA HIS A 41 10.61 0.74 -14.46
C HIS A 41 9.67 1.11 -15.61
N ALA A 42 8.51 1.72 -15.32
CA ALA A 42 7.60 2.20 -16.35
C ALA A 42 8.22 3.31 -17.22
N VAL A 43 8.99 4.23 -16.63
CA VAL A 43 9.72 5.28 -17.37
C VAL A 43 10.77 4.65 -18.30
N ASN A 44 11.56 3.70 -17.79
CA ASN A 44 12.55 2.98 -18.58
C ASN A 44 11.93 2.23 -19.76
N MET A 45 10.75 1.62 -19.57
CA MET A 45 10.02 0.93 -20.64
C MET A 45 9.52 1.87 -21.74
N VAL A 46 9.20 3.12 -21.44
CA VAL A 46 8.76 4.11 -22.45
C VAL A 46 9.89 4.45 -23.42
N GLY A 47 11.13 4.53 -22.92
CA GLY A 47 12.32 4.88 -23.72
C GLY A 47 13.11 3.68 -24.27
N GLY A 48 12.78 2.44 -23.88
CA GLY A 48 13.59 1.26 -24.16
C GLY A 48 12.79 -0.01 -24.43
N SER A 49 13.24 -1.13 -23.86
CA SER A 49 12.61 -2.43 -23.96
C SER A 49 11.30 -2.52 -23.17
N LEU A 50 10.34 -3.30 -23.66
CA LEU A 50 9.15 -3.67 -22.91
C LEU A 50 9.43 -4.69 -21.79
N ASN A 51 10.65 -5.25 -21.71
CA ASN A 51 11.05 -6.06 -20.58
C ASN A 51 11.26 -5.17 -19.35
N PRO A 52 10.49 -5.34 -18.25
CA PRO A 52 10.66 -4.53 -17.06
C PRO A 52 11.97 -4.85 -16.32
N HIS A 53 12.61 -6.00 -16.59
CA HIS A 53 13.76 -6.54 -15.86
C HIS A 53 13.56 -6.53 -14.34
N TYR A 54 12.31 -6.60 -13.91
CA TYR A 54 11.89 -6.49 -12.52
C TYR A 54 10.63 -7.32 -12.25
N PHE A 55 10.76 -8.38 -11.46
CA PHE A 55 9.70 -9.34 -11.13
C PHE A 55 9.53 -9.58 -9.61
N GLU A 56 10.21 -8.81 -8.76
CA GLU A 56 9.96 -8.86 -7.30
C GLU A 56 8.50 -8.47 -6.99
N ASN A 57 7.95 -7.56 -7.78
CA ASN A 57 6.52 -7.29 -7.85
C ASN A 57 6.00 -7.61 -9.26
N PRO A 58 4.76 -8.11 -9.37
CA PRO A 58 4.16 -8.40 -10.67
C PRO A 58 4.03 -7.13 -11.53
N PRO A 59 4.25 -7.19 -12.85
CA PRO A 59 4.45 -6.02 -13.68
C PRO A 59 3.18 -5.36 -14.23
N ALA A 60 1.96 -5.86 -13.96
CA ALA A 60 0.74 -5.31 -14.56
C ALA A 60 0.59 -3.79 -14.32
N LEU A 61 0.90 -3.31 -13.11
CA LEU A 61 0.88 -1.87 -12.83
C LEU A 61 1.97 -1.14 -13.62
N THR A 62 3.18 -1.71 -13.74
CA THR A 62 4.29 -1.13 -14.51
C THR A 62 3.90 -0.94 -15.98
N TYR A 63 3.28 -1.95 -16.61
CA TYR A 63 2.78 -1.86 -17.99
C TYR A 63 1.69 -0.82 -18.15
N LEU A 64 0.74 -0.77 -17.21
CA LEU A 64 -0.32 0.24 -17.22
C LEU A 64 0.26 1.66 -17.13
N LEU A 65 1.22 1.88 -16.22
CA LEU A 65 1.88 3.18 -16.07
C LEU A 65 2.71 3.53 -17.31
N ALA A 66 3.44 2.58 -17.90
CA ALA A 66 4.18 2.80 -19.14
C ALA A 66 3.25 3.23 -20.29
N ALA A 67 2.09 2.58 -20.42
CA ALA A 67 1.07 2.97 -21.41
C ALA A 67 0.54 4.39 -21.14
N VAL A 68 0.21 4.73 -19.90
CA VAL A 68 -0.25 6.08 -19.51
C VAL A 68 0.84 7.13 -19.76
N PHE A 69 2.10 6.84 -19.42
CA PHE A 69 3.21 7.76 -19.65
C PHE A 69 3.45 7.99 -21.13
N LYS A 70 3.36 6.94 -21.94
CA LYS A 70 3.48 7.04 -23.39
C LYS A 70 2.40 7.94 -23.98
N LEU A 71 1.15 7.77 -23.56
CA LEU A 71 0.03 8.60 -24.03
C LEU A 71 0.15 10.04 -23.55
N ARG A 72 0.49 10.27 -22.26
CA ARG A 72 0.50 11.60 -21.66
C ARG A 72 1.70 12.46 -22.10
N PHE A 73 2.88 11.85 -22.23
CA PHE A 73 4.11 12.59 -22.50
C PHE A 73 4.54 12.52 -23.96
N HIS A 74 3.67 12.03 -24.86
CA HIS A 74 3.87 11.97 -26.31
C HIS A 74 5.24 11.36 -26.68
N ALA A 75 5.67 10.33 -25.93
CA ALA A 75 6.84 9.56 -26.28
C ALA A 75 6.61 8.92 -27.66
N GLY A 76 7.39 9.33 -28.65
CA GLY A 76 7.19 8.92 -30.05
C GLY A 76 7.03 7.40 -30.22
N PHE A 77 6.10 7.02 -31.11
CA PHE A 77 5.90 5.62 -31.46
C PHE A 77 6.93 5.19 -32.52
N PRO A 78 7.59 4.04 -32.44
CA PRO A 78 7.33 2.96 -31.50
C PRO A 78 8.15 2.99 -30.22
N PHE A 79 9.26 3.71 -30.06
CA PHE A 79 10.07 3.67 -28.82
C PHE A 79 11.20 4.72 -28.78
N GLY A 80 11.00 5.87 -29.33
CA GLY A 80 12.04 6.90 -29.34
C GLY A 80 11.65 8.11 -28.53
N SER A 81 12.01 8.22 -27.28
CA SER A 81 12.37 9.53 -26.79
C SER A 81 12.98 9.50 -25.39
N SER A 82 14.13 10.03 -25.33
CA SER A 82 14.83 10.58 -24.18
C SER A 82 14.07 11.70 -23.43
N GLY A 83 12.86 12.09 -23.86
CA GLY A 83 12.11 13.22 -23.29
C GLY A 83 11.60 12.99 -21.88
N ILE A 84 10.89 11.88 -21.67
CA ILE A 84 10.34 11.54 -20.34
C ILE A 84 11.46 11.20 -19.35
N GLU A 85 12.49 10.48 -19.77
CA GLU A 85 13.61 10.09 -18.92
C GLU A 85 14.39 11.33 -18.42
N ARG A 86 14.73 12.25 -19.31
CA ARG A 86 15.37 13.51 -18.94
C ARG A 86 14.51 14.36 -18.02
N SER A 87 13.20 14.45 -18.29
CA SER A 87 12.24 15.15 -17.45
C SER A 87 12.14 14.48 -16.07
N PHE A 88 12.08 13.14 -16.03
CA PHE A 88 12.01 12.35 -14.80
C PHE A 88 13.25 12.51 -13.91
N LEU A 89 14.44 12.57 -14.51
CA LEU A 89 15.69 12.79 -13.78
C LEU A 89 15.80 14.21 -13.23
N ARG A 90 15.30 15.21 -13.97
CA ARG A 90 15.34 16.62 -13.58
C ARG A 90 14.27 16.99 -12.56
N ASP A 91 13.01 16.64 -12.83
CA ASP A 91 11.85 16.86 -11.95
C ASP A 91 10.79 15.77 -12.19
N PRO A 92 10.73 14.76 -11.33
CA PRO A 92 9.80 13.64 -11.48
C PRO A 92 8.36 13.96 -11.09
N THR A 93 8.05 15.20 -10.67
CA THR A 93 6.74 15.59 -10.12
C THR A 93 5.58 15.24 -11.05
N ALA A 94 5.70 15.54 -12.34
CA ALA A 94 4.63 15.29 -13.31
C ALA A 94 4.39 13.78 -13.51
N VAL A 95 5.46 12.99 -13.53
CA VAL A 95 5.42 11.54 -13.75
C VAL A 95 4.78 10.85 -12.54
N PHE A 96 5.28 11.13 -11.31
CA PHE A 96 4.69 10.56 -10.09
C PHE A 96 3.25 11.03 -9.85
N THR A 97 2.94 12.30 -10.13
CA THR A 97 1.55 12.77 -10.02
C THR A 97 0.63 12.00 -10.97
N SER A 98 1.07 11.74 -12.21
CA SER A 98 0.28 10.93 -13.16
C SER A 98 0.05 9.52 -12.66
N ALA A 99 1.10 8.87 -12.18
CA ALA A 99 1.03 7.51 -11.63
C ALA A 99 0.09 7.44 -10.43
N ARG A 100 0.20 8.37 -9.49
CA ARG A 100 -0.67 8.45 -8.30
C ARG A 100 -2.13 8.70 -8.66
N VAL A 101 -2.41 9.57 -9.65
CA VAL A 101 -3.77 9.80 -10.14
C VAL A 101 -4.36 8.51 -10.73
N VAL A 102 -3.60 7.75 -11.51
CA VAL A 102 -4.05 6.44 -12.03
C VAL A 102 -4.43 5.50 -10.88
N VAL A 103 -3.58 5.39 -9.86
CA VAL A 103 -3.85 4.52 -8.70
C VAL A 103 -5.06 5.03 -7.90
N ALA A 104 -5.23 6.36 -7.75
CA ALA A 104 -6.40 6.95 -7.09
C ALA A 104 -7.71 6.65 -7.84
N LEU A 105 -7.71 6.72 -9.17
CA LEU A 105 -8.84 6.36 -10.00
C LEU A 105 -9.19 4.87 -9.89
N LEU A 106 -8.18 3.99 -9.93
CA LEU A 106 -8.38 2.55 -9.75
C LEU A 106 -8.85 2.21 -8.33
N GLY A 107 -8.32 2.87 -7.30
CA GLY A 107 -8.81 2.73 -5.94
C GLY A 107 -10.27 3.18 -5.78
N THR A 108 -10.70 4.23 -6.52
CA THR A 108 -12.09 4.68 -6.56
C THR A 108 -12.98 3.71 -7.35
N LEU A 109 -12.49 3.16 -8.46
CA LEU A 109 -13.17 2.08 -9.19
C LEU A 109 -13.38 0.87 -8.26
N GLY A 110 -12.38 0.52 -7.43
CA GLY A 110 -12.50 -0.51 -6.41
C GLY A 110 -13.67 -0.29 -5.46
N VAL A 111 -13.95 0.96 -5.04
CA VAL A 111 -15.12 1.30 -4.22
C VAL A 111 -16.43 0.96 -4.96
N GLY A 112 -16.53 1.31 -6.23
CA GLY A 112 -17.70 0.98 -7.07
C GLY A 112 -17.91 -0.52 -7.25
N LEU A 113 -16.82 -1.26 -7.43
CA LEU A 113 -16.87 -2.72 -7.55
C LEU A 113 -17.26 -3.40 -6.24
N ILE A 114 -16.86 -2.86 -5.09
CA ILE A 114 -17.27 -3.38 -3.78
C ILE A 114 -18.75 -3.13 -3.52
N TYR A 115 -19.31 -1.98 -3.97
CA TYR A 115 -20.75 -1.82 -4.03
C TYR A 115 -21.41 -2.95 -4.82
N TRP A 116 -20.89 -3.23 -6.02
CA TRP A 116 -21.41 -4.30 -6.87
C TRP A 116 -21.32 -5.66 -6.17
N ALA A 117 -20.20 -5.99 -5.52
CA ALA A 117 -20.04 -7.23 -4.77
C ALA A 117 -21.08 -7.35 -3.64
N GLY A 118 -21.22 -6.35 -2.78
CA GLY A 118 -22.18 -6.35 -1.70
C GLY A 118 -23.62 -6.48 -2.20
N ALA A 119 -23.97 -5.78 -3.28
CA ALA A 119 -25.27 -5.85 -3.91
C ALA A 119 -25.57 -7.22 -4.55
N ARG A 120 -24.54 -7.88 -5.07
CA ARG A 120 -24.67 -9.21 -5.70
C ARG A 120 -24.71 -10.35 -4.68
N PHE A 121 -23.93 -10.26 -3.60
CA PHE A 121 -23.95 -11.29 -2.54
C PHE A 121 -25.23 -11.24 -1.71
N TYR A 122 -25.75 -10.05 -1.47
CA TYR A 122 -26.90 -9.81 -0.59
C TYR A 122 -27.92 -8.87 -1.22
N ASP A 123 -27.80 -7.57 -0.95
CA ASP A 123 -28.71 -6.56 -1.47
C ASP A 123 -28.00 -5.20 -1.64
N ARG A 124 -28.71 -4.25 -2.25
CA ARG A 124 -28.22 -2.91 -2.53
C ARG A 124 -27.82 -2.13 -1.27
N ARG A 125 -28.45 -2.38 -0.12
CA ARG A 125 -28.16 -1.69 1.14
C ARG A 125 -26.78 -2.12 1.64
N VAL A 126 -26.52 -3.44 1.60
CA VAL A 126 -25.19 -4.00 1.90
C VAL A 126 -24.13 -3.42 0.97
N GLY A 127 -24.43 -3.33 -0.34
CA GLY A 127 -23.53 -2.73 -1.31
C GLY A 127 -23.18 -1.27 -1.00
N LEU A 128 -24.19 -0.43 -0.66
CA LEU A 128 -23.97 0.98 -0.33
C LEU A 128 -23.14 1.15 0.95
N VAL A 129 -23.43 0.39 2.00
CA VAL A 129 -22.64 0.43 3.24
C VAL A 129 -21.19 -0.03 2.99
N ALA A 130 -20.98 -1.09 2.19
CA ALA A 130 -19.66 -1.57 1.83
C ALA A 130 -18.86 -0.53 1.02
N ALA A 131 -19.52 0.17 0.10
CA ALA A 131 -18.91 1.27 -0.65
C ALA A 131 -18.52 2.44 0.25
N VAL A 132 -19.38 2.88 1.18
CA VAL A 132 -19.03 3.92 2.17
C VAL A 132 -17.84 3.52 3.02
N LEU A 133 -17.85 2.29 3.54
CA LEU A 133 -16.77 1.77 4.36
C LEU A 133 -15.44 1.75 3.59
N MET A 134 -15.43 1.25 2.35
CA MET A 134 -14.22 1.21 1.52
C MET A 134 -13.79 2.61 1.04
N ALA A 135 -14.73 3.52 0.79
CA ALA A 135 -14.40 4.91 0.42
C ALA A 135 -13.63 5.64 1.52
N CYS A 136 -13.93 5.32 2.79
CA CYS A 136 -13.40 5.99 3.98
C CYS A 136 -12.28 5.20 4.69
N ALA A 137 -12.13 3.89 4.45
CA ALA A 137 -11.14 3.05 5.13
C ALA A 137 -9.72 3.57 4.92
N PHE A 138 -8.97 3.70 6.02
CA PHE A 138 -7.70 4.43 6.00
C PHE A 138 -6.64 3.79 5.07
N LEU A 139 -6.36 2.50 5.18
CA LEU A 139 -5.33 1.87 4.36
C LEU A 139 -5.62 1.96 2.85
N PRO A 140 -6.83 1.62 2.34
CA PRO A 140 -7.16 1.82 0.94
C PRO A 140 -7.07 3.27 0.47
N VAL A 141 -7.46 4.26 1.29
CA VAL A 141 -7.32 5.69 0.96
C VAL A 141 -5.86 6.08 0.88
N PHE A 142 -5.04 5.73 1.89
CA PHE A 142 -3.62 6.06 1.95
C PHE A 142 -2.82 5.46 0.79
N TYR A 143 -2.99 4.16 0.51
CA TYR A 143 -2.28 3.49 -0.59
C TYR A 143 -2.83 3.82 -1.98
N SER A 144 -4.01 4.43 -2.08
CA SER A 144 -4.49 5.00 -3.35
C SER A 144 -3.80 6.32 -3.74
N LYS A 145 -3.00 6.92 -2.84
CA LYS A 145 -2.23 8.16 -3.10
C LYS A 145 -0.77 7.88 -3.46
N GLN A 146 -0.38 6.63 -3.55
CA GLN A 146 0.97 6.20 -3.84
C GLN A 146 0.96 5.34 -5.11
N ALA A 147 1.98 5.46 -5.93
CA ALA A 147 2.10 4.69 -7.16
C ALA A 147 2.55 3.24 -6.87
N LEU A 148 1.73 2.53 -6.07
CA LEU A 148 1.93 1.16 -5.63
C LEU A 148 0.75 0.27 -6.03
N ASN A 149 0.98 -1.04 -6.07
CA ASN A 149 -0.01 -2.02 -6.53
C ASN A 149 -1.07 -2.40 -5.49
N ASP A 150 -0.91 -2.00 -4.23
CA ASP A 150 -1.77 -2.45 -3.13
C ASP A 150 -3.25 -2.09 -3.33
N ALA A 151 -3.55 -0.84 -3.63
CA ALA A 151 -4.92 -0.38 -3.89
C ALA A 151 -5.45 -0.88 -5.24
N VAL A 152 -4.58 -1.05 -6.23
CA VAL A 152 -4.92 -1.53 -7.58
C VAL A 152 -5.43 -2.98 -7.53
N THR A 153 -4.86 -3.81 -6.65
CA THR A 153 -5.23 -5.22 -6.47
C THR A 153 -6.72 -5.40 -6.12
N LEU A 154 -7.34 -4.42 -5.46
CA LEU A 154 -8.76 -4.48 -5.07
C LEU A 154 -9.70 -4.59 -6.28
N VAL A 155 -9.32 -4.05 -7.44
CA VAL A 155 -10.13 -4.06 -8.67
C VAL A 155 -10.33 -5.49 -9.19
N PRO A 156 -9.28 -6.19 -9.64
CA PRO A 156 -9.43 -7.53 -10.19
C PRO A 156 -9.90 -8.55 -9.14
N LEU A 157 -9.51 -8.42 -7.87
CA LEU A 157 -10.00 -9.30 -6.81
C LEU A 157 -11.50 -9.18 -6.59
N THR A 158 -12.06 -7.98 -6.63
CA THR A 158 -13.50 -7.81 -6.46
C THR A 158 -14.27 -8.36 -7.66
N VAL A 159 -13.74 -8.18 -8.87
CA VAL A 159 -14.31 -8.81 -10.07
C VAL A 159 -14.27 -10.34 -9.95
N ALA A 160 -13.13 -10.90 -9.55
CA ALA A 160 -12.98 -12.34 -9.33
C ALA A 160 -14.00 -12.86 -8.31
N LEU A 161 -14.16 -12.17 -7.17
CA LEU A 161 -15.12 -12.53 -6.12
C LEU A 161 -16.56 -12.62 -6.66
N VAL A 162 -16.99 -11.60 -7.44
CA VAL A 162 -18.35 -11.57 -8.02
C VAL A 162 -18.52 -12.62 -9.12
N MET A 163 -17.46 -12.87 -9.90
CA MET A 163 -17.52 -13.93 -10.95
C MET A 163 -17.52 -15.33 -10.34
N CYS A 164 -16.82 -15.57 -9.23
CA CYS A 164 -16.95 -16.80 -8.47
C CYS A 164 -18.39 -17.01 -7.95
N LEU A 165 -19.06 -15.94 -7.49
CA LEU A 165 -20.48 -16.01 -7.14
C LEU A 165 -21.36 -16.34 -8.36
N ALA A 166 -21.08 -15.76 -9.53
CA ALA A 166 -21.78 -16.09 -10.76
C ALA A 166 -21.60 -17.56 -11.16
N VAL A 167 -20.38 -18.11 -11.00
CA VAL A 167 -20.12 -19.56 -11.18
C VAL A 167 -20.96 -20.38 -10.19
N TYR A 168 -21.04 -20.00 -8.92
CA TYR A 168 -21.90 -20.69 -7.96
C TYR A 168 -23.38 -20.63 -8.34
N GLU A 169 -23.87 -19.50 -8.86
CA GLU A 169 -25.29 -19.29 -9.19
C GLU A 169 -25.69 -19.98 -10.51
N ARG A 170 -24.89 -19.87 -11.57
CA ARG A 170 -25.26 -20.23 -12.95
C ARG A 170 -24.28 -21.15 -13.67
N ALA A 171 -22.96 -21.00 -13.40
CA ALA A 171 -21.86 -21.77 -13.98
C ALA A 171 -21.82 -21.75 -15.53
N ARG A 172 -22.10 -20.60 -16.17
CA ARG A 172 -21.95 -20.43 -17.61
C ARG A 172 -20.48 -20.44 -17.99
N TRP A 173 -20.11 -20.92 -19.18
CA TRP A 173 -18.72 -21.02 -19.59
C TRP A 173 -17.93 -19.72 -19.50
N TRP A 174 -18.54 -18.58 -19.85
CA TRP A 174 -17.90 -17.28 -19.77
C TRP A 174 -17.74 -16.77 -18.33
N GLU A 175 -18.55 -17.21 -17.38
CA GLU A 175 -18.40 -16.89 -15.96
C GLU A 175 -17.15 -17.56 -15.38
N TRP A 176 -16.88 -18.80 -15.79
CA TRP A 176 -15.63 -19.50 -15.49
C TRP A 176 -14.43 -18.78 -16.11
N ALA A 177 -14.54 -18.40 -17.40
CA ALA A 177 -13.47 -17.70 -18.09
C ALA A 177 -13.14 -16.36 -17.45
N ILE A 178 -14.14 -15.53 -17.12
CA ILE A 178 -13.91 -14.23 -16.48
C ILE A 178 -13.40 -14.41 -15.06
N ALA A 179 -13.90 -15.39 -14.28
CA ALA A 179 -13.37 -15.68 -12.94
C ALA A 179 -11.88 -16.03 -12.99
N GLY A 180 -11.50 -16.94 -13.90
CA GLY A 180 -10.09 -17.30 -14.10
C GLY A 180 -9.24 -16.13 -14.56
N ALA A 181 -9.68 -15.39 -15.58
CA ALA A 181 -8.97 -14.22 -16.08
C ALA A 181 -8.79 -13.12 -14.99
N ALA A 182 -9.84 -12.83 -14.21
CA ALA A 182 -9.78 -11.85 -13.13
C ALA A 182 -8.80 -12.27 -12.01
N ILE A 183 -8.73 -13.57 -11.71
CA ILE A 183 -7.72 -14.10 -10.78
C ILE A 183 -6.31 -13.95 -11.39
N GLY A 184 -6.12 -14.24 -12.68
CA GLY A 184 -4.85 -14.06 -13.39
C GLY A 184 -4.39 -12.61 -13.37
N VAL A 185 -5.28 -11.67 -13.70
CA VAL A 185 -5.01 -10.22 -13.59
C VAL A 185 -4.64 -9.85 -12.15
N ALA A 186 -5.35 -10.39 -11.15
CA ALA A 186 -5.05 -10.11 -9.74
C ALA A 186 -3.65 -10.62 -9.34
N VAL A 187 -3.24 -11.79 -9.83
CA VAL A 187 -1.88 -12.35 -9.64
C VAL A 187 -0.83 -11.41 -10.22
N ASP A 188 -1.05 -10.88 -11.44
CA ASP A 188 -0.11 -9.96 -12.08
C ASP A 188 -0.14 -8.53 -11.53
N VAL A 189 -1.09 -8.21 -10.67
CA VAL A 189 -1.01 -7.03 -9.82
C VAL A 189 -0.33 -7.36 -8.49
N LYS A 190 -0.62 -8.53 -7.88
CA LYS A 190 -0.02 -8.96 -6.61
C LYS A 190 -0.05 -10.48 -6.47
N TYR A 191 1.10 -11.14 -6.40
CA TYR A 191 1.21 -12.61 -6.39
C TYR A 191 0.32 -13.31 -5.36
N THR A 192 0.20 -12.73 -4.15
CA THR A 192 -0.64 -13.30 -3.08
C THR A 192 -2.13 -13.33 -3.40
N ALA A 193 -2.58 -12.58 -4.41
CA ALA A 193 -3.97 -12.59 -4.86
C ALA A 193 -4.37 -13.93 -5.52
N GLY A 194 -3.40 -14.74 -5.94
CA GLY A 194 -3.65 -16.08 -6.49
C GLY A 194 -4.40 -17.02 -5.53
N ALA A 195 -4.28 -16.79 -4.21
CA ALA A 195 -5.07 -17.51 -3.22
C ALA A 195 -6.60 -17.37 -3.42
N MET A 196 -7.05 -16.42 -4.26
CA MET A 196 -8.47 -16.27 -4.63
C MET A 196 -9.04 -17.51 -5.34
N VAL A 197 -8.20 -18.40 -5.87
CA VAL A 197 -8.61 -19.70 -6.42
C VAL A 197 -9.43 -20.52 -5.42
N VAL A 198 -9.20 -20.36 -4.11
CA VAL A 198 -9.98 -21.04 -3.07
C VAL A 198 -11.46 -20.66 -3.13
N VAL A 199 -11.78 -19.41 -3.46
CA VAL A 199 -13.17 -18.94 -3.58
C VAL A 199 -13.86 -19.57 -4.80
N LEU A 200 -13.14 -19.67 -5.91
CA LEU A 200 -13.63 -20.37 -7.11
C LEU A 200 -13.86 -21.86 -6.82
N ALA A 201 -12.95 -22.49 -6.09
CA ALA A 201 -13.11 -23.89 -5.68
C ALA A 201 -14.35 -24.08 -4.79
N ILE A 202 -14.56 -23.21 -3.77
CA ILE A 202 -15.74 -23.26 -2.91
C ILE A 202 -17.02 -23.09 -3.72
N ALA A 203 -17.05 -22.14 -4.65
CA ALA A 203 -18.20 -21.92 -5.54
C ALA A 203 -18.51 -23.17 -6.39
N ALA A 204 -17.50 -23.78 -6.98
CA ALA A 204 -17.61 -24.94 -7.83
C ALA A 204 -18.03 -26.21 -7.06
N PHE A 205 -17.33 -26.51 -5.96
CA PHE A 205 -17.65 -27.69 -5.13
C PHE A 205 -18.96 -27.53 -4.38
N GLY A 206 -19.30 -26.32 -3.90
CA GLY A 206 -20.60 -26.04 -3.31
C GLY A 206 -21.73 -26.40 -4.27
N ARG A 207 -21.62 -25.96 -5.52
CA ARG A 207 -22.60 -26.29 -6.56
C ARG A 207 -22.64 -27.79 -6.91
N LEU A 208 -21.49 -28.47 -6.89
CA LEU A 208 -21.40 -29.92 -7.10
C LEU A 208 -22.10 -30.69 -5.98
N ILE A 209 -21.85 -30.32 -4.71
CA ILE A 209 -22.48 -30.94 -3.53
C ILE A 209 -24.00 -30.75 -3.55
N GLU A 210 -24.47 -29.58 -3.99
CA GLU A 210 -25.90 -29.28 -4.18
C GLU A 210 -26.50 -30.00 -5.41
N LYS A 211 -25.73 -30.84 -6.11
CA LYS A 211 -26.14 -31.57 -7.33
C LYS A 211 -26.60 -30.67 -8.48
N ARG A 212 -26.14 -29.42 -8.50
CA ARG A 212 -26.42 -28.39 -9.53
C ARG A 212 -25.32 -28.33 -10.59
N LEU A 213 -24.30 -29.19 -10.47
CA LEU A 213 -23.17 -29.33 -11.41
C LEU A 213 -22.77 -30.80 -11.48
N THR A 214 -22.39 -31.25 -12.66
CA THR A 214 -21.81 -32.60 -12.84
C THR A 214 -20.28 -32.54 -12.80
N TRP A 215 -19.62 -33.66 -12.53
CA TRP A 215 -18.15 -33.75 -12.57
C TRP A 215 -17.56 -33.33 -13.93
N ARG A 216 -18.21 -33.67 -15.03
CA ARG A 216 -17.76 -33.22 -16.36
C ARG A 216 -17.80 -31.69 -16.48
N GLN A 217 -18.89 -31.08 -16.05
CA GLN A 217 -19.03 -29.60 -16.07
C GLN A 217 -18.04 -28.93 -15.11
N LEU A 218 -17.77 -29.51 -13.96
CA LEU A 218 -16.73 -29.03 -13.04
C LEU A 218 -15.35 -29.04 -13.71
N LEU A 219 -14.97 -30.18 -14.33
CA LEU A 219 -13.68 -30.31 -14.99
C LEU A 219 -13.54 -29.38 -16.20
N THR A 220 -14.58 -29.30 -17.04
CA THR A 220 -14.55 -28.36 -18.18
C THR A 220 -14.54 -26.91 -17.76
N GLY A 221 -15.36 -26.51 -16.80
CA GLY A 221 -15.37 -25.15 -16.23
C GLY A 221 -14.04 -24.80 -15.55
N GLY A 222 -13.50 -25.73 -14.77
CA GLY A 222 -12.18 -25.60 -14.16
C GLY A 222 -11.07 -25.42 -15.20
N ALA A 223 -11.07 -26.24 -16.26
CA ALA A 223 -10.11 -26.11 -17.36
C ALA A 223 -10.21 -24.75 -18.07
N ILE A 224 -11.44 -24.26 -18.33
CA ILE A 224 -11.67 -22.92 -18.89
C ILE A 224 -11.09 -21.84 -17.96
N SER A 225 -11.33 -21.93 -16.65
CA SER A 225 -10.80 -20.96 -15.70
C SER A 225 -9.29 -20.97 -15.63
N VAL A 226 -8.67 -22.16 -15.61
CA VAL A 226 -7.20 -22.28 -15.61
C VAL A 226 -6.62 -21.74 -16.91
N ALA A 227 -7.17 -22.07 -18.05
CA ALA A 227 -6.73 -21.55 -19.34
C ALA A 227 -6.83 -20.01 -19.38
N ALA A 228 -7.96 -19.45 -18.96
CA ALA A 228 -8.17 -18.00 -18.91
C ALA A 228 -7.20 -17.29 -17.91
N LEU A 229 -6.93 -17.90 -16.76
CA LEU A 229 -5.94 -17.42 -15.80
C LEU A 229 -4.54 -17.39 -16.42
N VAL A 230 -4.12 -18.50 -17.04
CA VAL A 230 -2.80 -18.60 -17.67
C VAL A 230 -2.65 -17.59 -18.80
N VAL A 231 -3.68 -17.47 -19.66
CA VAL A 231 -3.68 -16.47 -20.75
C VAL A 231 -3.57 -15.05 -20.18
N ALA A 232 -4.32 -14.71 -19.12
CA ALA A 232 -4.24 -13.39 -18.50
C ALA A 232 -2.84 -13.11 -17.95
N VAL A 233 -2.23 -14.08 -17.25
CA VAL A 233 -0.85 -13.96 -16.74
C VAL A 233 0.15 -13.79 -17.89
N ILE A 234 0.07 -14.58 -18.95
CA ILE A 234 1.01 -14.47 -20.09
C ILE A 234 0.86 -13.11 -20.80
N VAL A 235 -0.37 -12.63 -20.97
CA VAL A 235 -0.63 -11.35 -21.66
C VAL A 235 -0.12 -10.17 -20.85
N LEU A 236 -0.28 -10.19 -19.52
CA LEU A 236 0.15 -9.12 -18.63
C LEU A 236 1.59 -9.25 -18.14
N ASN A 237 2.21 -10.40 -18.30
CA ASN A 237 3.60 -10.66 -17.91
C ASN A 237 4.33 -11.55 -18.92
N PRO A 238 4.42 -11.15 -20.21
CA PRO A 238 5.02 -12.00 -21.26
C PRO A 238 6.48 -12.30 -20.98
N TYR A 239 7.19 -11.39 -20.34
CA TYR A 239 8.61 -11.57 -20.03
C TYR A 239 8.89 -12.53 -18.87
N ALA A 240 7.88 -12.94 -18.13
CA ALA A 240 8.03 -14.06 -17.20
C ALA A 240 8.39 -15.37 -17.93
N LEU A 241 8.00 -15.51 -19.21
CA LEU A 241 8.39 -16.64 -20.05
C LEU A 241 9.72 -16.41 -20.77
N VAL A 242 9.91 -15.20 -21.33
CA VAL A 242 11.09 -14.85 -22.13
C VAL A 242 12.34 -14.75 -21.24
N ASP A 243 12.21 -14.18 -20.07
CA ASP A 243 13.30 -13.99 -19.08
C ASP A 243 13.02 -14.83 -17.82
N PHE A 244 12.68 -16.12 -18.05
CA PHE A 244 12.23 -17.02 -16.99
C PHE A 244 13.24 -17.21 -15.87
N SER A 245 14.53 -17.19 -16.19
CA SER A 245 15.60 -17.32 -15.19
C SER A 245 15.57 -16.16 -14.18
N LEU A 246 15.49 -14.92 -14.65
CA LEU A 246 15.40 -13.73 -13.81
C LEU A 246 14.07 -13.71 -13.03
N PHE A 247 12.96 -14.01 -13.70
CA PHE A 247 11.64 -14.12 -13.06
C PHE A 247 11.66 -15.10 -11.89
N LYS A 248 12.11 -16.34 -12.14
CA LYS A 248 12.20 -17.38 -11.10
C LYS A 248 13.09 -16.94 -9.94
N HIS A 249 14.27 -16.41 -10.25
CA HIS A 249 15.23 -15.96 -9.23
C HIS A 249 14.64 -14.87 -8.34
N GLN A 250 14.06 -13.82 -8.92
CA GLN A 250 13.51 -12.70 -8.16
C GLN A 250 12.29 -13.09 -7.33
N VAL A 251 11.36 -13.87 -7.88
CA VAL A 251 10.16 -14.34 -7.15
C VAL A 251 10.54 -15.24 -5.98
N LEU A 252 11.46 -16.20 -6.19
CA LEU A 252 11.89 -17.08 -5.12
C LEU A 252 12.69 -16.34 -4.05
N ASN A 253 13.55 -15.40 -4.44
CA ASN A 253 14.28 -14.55 -3.51
C ASN A 253 13.37 -13.69 -2.66
N GLN A 254 12.35 -13.08 -3.26
CA GLN A 254 11.35 -12.27 -2.54
C GLN A 254 10.55 -13.13 -1.55
N ALA A 255 10.10 -14.31 -1.97
CA ALA A 255 9.38 -15.25 -1.10
C ALA A 255 10.27 -15.73 0.06
N GLY A 256 11.52 -16.14 -0.23
CA GLY A 256 12.48 -16.56 0.78
C GLY A 256 12.82 -15.45 1.77
N THR A 257 13.02 -14.23 1.30
CA THR A 257 13.29 -13.07 2.15
C THR A 257 12.10 -12.72 3.05
N ALA A 258 10.88 -12.79 2.54
CA ALA A 258 9.68 -12.54 3.34
C ALA A 258 9.48 -13.59 4.43
N GLY A 259 9.82 -14.86 4.14
CA GLY A 259 9.69 -15.98 5.07
C GLY A 259 10.78 -16.06 6.14
N SER A 260 11.99 -15.58 5.85
CA SER A 260 13.17 -15.81 6.72
C SER A 260 13.63 -14.60 7.53
N SER A 261 13.32 -13.37 7.12
CA SER A 261 13.88 -12.17 7.76
C SER A 261 12.86 -11.06 7.97
N GLY A 262 12.61 -10.70 9.25
CA GLY A 262 11.87 -9.51 9.63
C GLY A 262 12.64 -8.21 9.36
N LYS A 263 11.98 -7.08 9.50
CA LYS A 263 12.58 -5.74 9.40
C LYS A 263 13.00 -5.23 10.78
N ILE A 264 14.14 -4.56 10.87
CA ILE A 264 14.53 -3.86 12.10
C ILE A 264 13.43 -2.85 12.48
N GLY A 265 13.01 -2.88 13.75
CA GLY A 265 11.92 -2.03 14.25
C GLY A 265 10.51 -2.49 13.89
N GLN A 266 10.35 -3.63 13.24
CA GLN A 266 9.08 -4.31 13.08
C GLN A 266 8.54 -4.80 14.44
N SER A 267 7.23 -4.93 14.55
CA SER A 267 6.58 -5.53 15.72
C SER A 267 7.15 -6.92 16.01
N SER A 268 7.41 -7.21 17.28
CA SER A 268 7.80 -8.55 17.75
C SER A 268 6.62 -9.50 17.93
N GLN A 269 5.38 -9.02 17.72
CA GLN A 269 4.19 -9.85 17.83
C GLN A 269 4.13 -10.89 16.70
N PRO A 270 3.54 -12.07 16.97
CA PRO A 270 3.24 -13.04 15.91
C PRO A 270 2.43 -12.40 14.78
N GLY A 271 2.71 -12.77 13.54
CA GLY A 271 2.07 -12.19 12.37
C GLY A 271 0.54 -12.27 12.39
N TRP A 272 -0.02 -13.31 12.97
CA TRP A 272 -1.49 -13.45 13.11
C TRP A 272 -2.09 -12.34 13.98
N ILE A 273 -1.46 -12.01 15.11
CA ILE A 273 -1.89 -10.89 15.98
C ILE A 273 -1.65 -9.56 15.27
N TYR A 274 -0.50 -9.42 14.59
CA TYR A 274 -0.14 -8.23 13.84
C TYR A 274 -1.20 -7.88 12.77
N TYR A 275 -1.68 -8.84 11.97
CA TYR A 275 -2.67 -8.55 10.94
C TYR A 275 -4.05 -8.21 11.50
N ILE A 276 -4.48 -8.81 12.61
CA ILE A 276 -5.68 -8.38 13.33
C ILE A 276 -5.51 -6.96 13.85
N TRP A 277 -4.37 -6.65 14.45
CA TRP A 277 -4.05 -5.30 14.91
C TRP A 277 -4.06 -4.29 13.74
N THR A 278 -3.56 -4.63 12.57
CA THR A 278 -3.59 -3.70 11.42
C THR A 278 -5.01 -3.38 10.97
N LEU A 279 -5.95 -4.31 11.07
CA LEU A 279 -7.35 -4.04 10.77
C LEU A 279 -7.98 -3.01 11.71
N THR A 280 -7.54 -2.93 12.97
CA THR A 280 -8.10 -2.00 13.97
C THR A 280 -7.87 -0.53 13.61
N TRP A 281 -6.77 -0.22 12.93
CA TRP A 281 -6.44 1.14 12.49
C TRP A 281 -6.56 1.32 10.97
N GLY A 282 -6.36 0.27 10.18
CA GLY A 282 -6.46 0.32 8.73
C GLY A 282 -7.89 0.31 8.21
N LEU A 283 -8.78 -0.43 8.85
CA LEU A 283 -10.21 -0.52 8.55
C LEU A 283 -11.05 0.17 9.62
N GLY A 284 -10.76 -0.10 10.89
CA GLY A 284 -11.44 0.41 12.07
C GLY A 284 -11.89 -0.71 13.00
N TRP A 285 -12.03 -0.40 14.30
CA TRP A 285 -12.47 -1.34 15.34
C TRP A 285 -13.90 -1.86 15.09
N LEU A 286 -14.84 -0.95 14.87
CA LEU A 286 -16.24 -1.33 14.62
C LEU A 286 -16.41 -2.16 13.36
N PRO A 287 -15.81 -1.79 12.20
CA PRO A 287 -15.84 -2.64 11.02
C PRO A 287 -15.22 -4.03 11.23
N LEU A 288 -14.14 -4.14 12.01
CA LEU A 288 -13.52 -5.43 12.33
C LEU A 288 -14.48 -6.33 13.12
N ILE A 289 -15.11 -5.79 14.19
CA ILE A 289 -16.08 -6.52 15.00
C ILE A 289 -17.30 -6.90 14.15
N ALA A 290 -17.81 -5.96 13.35
CA ALA A 290 -18.93 -6.21 12.46
C ALA A 290 -18.60 -7.26 11.40
N ALA A 291 -17.37 -7.30 10.87
CA ALA A 291 -16.94 -8.30 9.90
C ALA A 291 -16.89 -9.70 10.54
N ALA A 292 -16.40 -9.82 11.77
CA ALA A 292 -16.42 -11.10 12.50
C ALA A 292 -17.85 -11.61 12.74
N ALA A 293 -18.74 -10.72 13.19
CA ALA A 293 -20.17 -11.07 13.34
C ALA A 293 -20.80 -11.42 11.98
N GLY A 294 -20.49 -10.64 10.94
CA GLY A 294 -20.97 -10.87 9.58
C GLY A 294 -20.50 -12.20 9.00
N ALA A 295 -19.28 -12.63 9.30
CA ALA A 295 -18.76 -13.93 8.88
C ALA A 295 -19.61 -15.09 9.47
N VAL A 296 -19.90 -15.01 10.76
CA VAL A 296 -20.76 -16.01 11.44
C VAL A 296 -22.17 -16.00 10.83
N LEU A 297 -22.79 -14.82 10.74
CA LEU A 297 -24.14 -14.67 10.20
C LEU A 297 -24.25 -15.11 8.74
N ALA A 298 -23.22 -14.81 7.93
CA ALA A 298 -23.17 -15.19 6.51
C ALA A 298 -23.12 -16.71 6.33
N VAL A 299 -22.25 -17.40 7.09
CA VAL A 299 -22.11 -18.87 7.04
C VAL A 299 -23.38 -19.57 7.54
N TRP A 300 -24.05 -19.01 8.57
CA TRP A 300 -25.31 -19.57 9.05
C TRP A 300 -26.48 -19.36 8.09
N ALA A 301 -26.54 -18.20 7.41
CA ALA A 301 -27.61 -17.89 6.48
C ALA A 301 -27.50 -18.64 5.15
N ASP A 302 -26.29 -18.72 4.59
CA ASP A 302 -25.98 -19.45 3.37
C ASP A 302 -24.50 -19.92 3.48
N ARG A 303 -24.35 -21.22 3.74
CA ARG A 303 -23.03 -21.80 4.02
C ARG A 303 -22.03 -21.56 2.88
N VAL A 304 -22.44 -21.74 1.63
CA VAL A 304 -21.53 -21.62 0.49
C VAL A 304 -21.15 -20.15 0.24
N ARG A 305 -22.13 -19.25 0.19
CA ARG A 305 -21.87 -17.82 0.03
C ARG A 305 -21.05 -17.24 1.18
N GLY A 306 -21.35 -17.68 2.42
CA GLY A 306 -20.57 -17.29 3.59
C GLY A 306 -19.13 -17.76 3.51
N LEU A 307 -18.89 -19.02 3.17
CA LEU A 307 -17.54 -19.57 2.99
C LEU A 307 -16.78 -18.88 1.86
N MET A 308 -17.42 -18.50 0.76
CA MET A 308 -16.78 -17.72 -0.31
C MET A 308 -16.23 -16.38 0.17
N LEU A 309 -16.92 -15.70 1.10
CA LEU A 309 -16.46 -14.44 1.67
C LEU A 309 -15.41 -14.61 2.76
N VAL A 310 -15.42 -15.74 3.49
CA VAL A 310 -14.57 -15.95 4.66
C VAL A 310 -13.24 -16.64 4.31
N ALA A 311 -13.25 -17.55 3.32
CA ALA A 311 -12.11 -18.44 3.07
C ALA A 311 -10.85 -17.69 2.60
N PHE A 312 -10.98 -16.76 1.66
CA PHE A 312 -9.82 -16.00 1.15
C PHE A 312 -9.17 -15.12 2.23
N PRO A 313 -9.93 -14.30 3.02
CA PRO A 313 -9.36 -13.58 4.15
C PRO A 313 -8.64 -14.49 5.15
N ILE A 314 -9.24 -15.62 5.53
CA ILE A 314 -8.61 -16.56 6.48
C ILE A 314 -7.35 -17.16 5.89
N LEU A 315 -7.39 -17.66 4.65
CA LEU A 315 -6.23 -18.26 4.01
C LEU A 315 -5.07 -17.25 3.91
N LEU A 316 -5.38 -16.02 3.51
CA LEU A 316 -4.38 -14.96 3.43
C LEU A 316 -3.83 -14.59 4.80
N TRP A 317 -4.67 -14.54 5.84
CA TRP A 317 -4.27 -14.29 7.22
C TRP A 317 -3.33 -15.38 7.75
N LEU A 318 -3.66 -16.65 7.50
CA LEU A 318 -2.83 -17.81 7.91
C LEU A 318 -1.47 -17.76 7.17
N PHE A 319 -1.48 -17.53 5.86
CA PHE A 319 -0.28 -17.46 5.06
C PHE A 319 0.64 -16.31 5.48
N LEU A 320 0.10 -15.10 5.57
CA LEU A 320 0.88 -13.91 5.92
C LEU A 320 1.30 -13.92 7.40
N GLY A 321 0.47 -14.48 8.27
CA GLY A 321 0.77 -14.60 9.70
C GLY A 321 1.96 -15.50 10.00
N GLY A 322 2.22 -16.47 9.12
CA GLY A 322 3.40 -17.34 9.20
C GLY A 322 4.68 -16.75 8.62
N GLN A 323 4.65 -15.59 7.96
CA GLN A 323 5.85 -14.97 7.42
C GLN A 323 6.66 -14.28 8.52
N ALA A 324 7.98 -14.15 8.34
CA ALA A 324 8.84 -13.39 9.25
C ALA A 324 8.70 -11.88 9.04
N ARG A 325 8.35 -11.45 7.83
CA ARG A 325 8.19 -10.03 7.46
C ARG A 325 6.73 -9.65 7.40
N HIS A 326 6.36 -8.56 8.04
CA HIS A 326 4.98 -8.08 8.12
C HIS A 326 4.85 -6.65 7.60
N PHE A 327 3.78 -6.40 6.80
CA PHE A 327 3.36 -5.05 6.40
C PHE A 327 1.84 -4.99 6.40
N GLY A 328 1.24 -3.97 6.99
CA GLY A 328 -0.22 -3.86 7.09
C GLY A 328 -0.93 -3.90 5.74
N ARG A 329 -0.31 -3.32 4.69
CA ARG A 329 -0.84 -3.32 3.31
C ARG A 329 -0.90 -4.71 2.67
N TRP A 330 -0.12 -5.68 3.13
CA TRP A 330 -0.14 -7.03 2.55
C TRP A 330 -1.48 -7.74 2.76
N TYR A 331 -2.23 -7.34 3.78
CA TYR A 331 -3.55 -7.88 4.05
C TYR A 331 -4.70 -7.14 3.35
N MET A 332 -4.42 -6.03 2.63
CA MET A 332 -5.45 -5.28 1.88
C MET A 332 -6.24 -6.12 0.85
N PRO A 333 -5.67 -7.15 0.20
CA PRO A 333 -6.46 -8.01 -0.69
C PRO A 333 -7.70 -8.65 -0.04
N ALA A 334 -7.72 -8.81 1.29
CA ALA A 334 -8.88 -9.32 2.03
C ALA A 334 -10.02 -8.30 2.21
N TYR A 335 -9.75 -6.99 2.03
CA TYR A 335 -10.70 -5.91 2.32
C TYR A 335 -12.02 -6.00 1.55
N PRO A 336 -12.08 -6.41 0.27
CA PRO A 336 -13.36 -6.58 -0.43
C PRO A 336 -14.34 -7.50 0.30
N ALA A 337 -13.88 -8.67 0.70
CA ALA A 337 -14.71 -9.63 1.42
C ALA A 337 -15.04 -9.15 2.84
N ILE A 338 -14.05 -8.63 3.58
CA ILE A 338 -14.22 -8.14 4.96
C ILE A 338 -15.23 -6.98 5.02
N THR A 339 -15.18 -6.03 4.07
CA THR A 339 -16.13 -4.90 4.03
C THR A 339 -17.54 -5.34 3.70
N VAL A 340 -17.72 -6.32 2.81
CA VAL A 340 -19.04 -6.91 2.52
C VAL A 340 -19.61 -7.61 3.76
N LEU A 341 -18.80 -8.39 4.48
CA LEU A 341 -19.20 -9.06 5.73
C LEU A 341 -19.60 -8.05 6.82
N ALA A 342 -18.79 -7.01 7.04
CA ALA A 342 -19.10 -5.96 8.01
C ALA A 342 -20.41 -5.25 7.68
N SER A 343 -20.62 -4.96 6.40
CA SER A 343 -21.85 -4.30 5.91
C SER A 343 -23.07 -5.19 6.02
N TYR A 344 -22.91 -6.48 5.76
CA TYR A 344 -23.99 -7.46 5.96
C TYR A 344 -24.44 -7.50 7.42
N ALA A 345 -23.51 -7.59 8.38
CA ALA A 345 -23.83 -7.54 9.80
C ALA A 345 -24.58 -6.25 10.18
N ALA A 346 -24.10 -5.10 9.70
CA ALA A 346 -24.72 -3.81 9.99
C ALA A 346 -26.16 -3.72 9.47
N VAL A 347 -26.42 -4.20 8.25
CA VAL A 347 -27.76 -4.23 7.66
C VAL A 347 -28.65 -5.22 8.43
N ARG A 348 -28.14 -6.41 8.78
CA ARG A 348 -28.89 -7.39 9.57
C ARG A 348 -29.22 -6.86 10.97
N ALA A 349 -28.30 -6.16 11.62
CA ALA A 349 -28.55 -5.52 12.90
C ALA A 349 -29.65 -4.43 12.78
N ALA A 350 -29.61 -3.62 11.74
CA ALA A 350 -30.66 -2.62 11.48
C ALA A 350 -32.02 -3.26 11.19
N ASP A 351 -32.06 -4.40 10.49
CA ASP A 351 -33.30 -5.15 10.20
C ASP A 351 -33.86 -5.86 11.44
N ALA A 352 -33.03 -6.20 12.42
CA ALA A 352 -33.45 -6.83 13.66
C ALA A 352 -34.16 -5.87 14.65
N VAL A 353 -34.06 -4.56 14.47
CA VAL A 353 -34.77 -3.58 15.30
C VAL A 353 -36.27 -3.70 15.07
N PRO A 354 -37.11 -3.86 16.13
CA PRO A 354 -38.54 -4.01 15.99
C PRO A 354 -39.21 -2.84 15.27
N LEU A 355 -40.12 -3.11 14.33
CA LEU A 355 -40.85 -2.10 13.56
C LEU A 355 -41.69 -1.17 14.43
N SER A 356 -42.19 -1.65 15.59
CA SER A 356 -42.88 -0.85 16.58
C SER A 356 -42.07 0.32 17.11
N TRP A 357 -40.75 0.20 17.14
CA TRP A 357 -39.84 1.26 17.60
C TRP A 357 -39.48 2.25 16.48
N VAL A 358 -39.51 1.81 15.21
CA VAL A 358 -39.05 2.64 14.06
C VAL A 358 -39.85 2.35 12.77
N PRO A 359 -41.14 2.56 12.74
CA PRO A 359 -42.03 2.04 11.69
C PRO A 359 -41.76 2.57 10.27
N ARG A 360 -41.05 3.69 10.09
CA ARG A 360 -40.69 4.28 8.77
C ARG A 360 -39.22 4.64 8.61
N ARG A 361 -38.31 4.18 9.50
CA ARG A 361 -36.93 4.67 9.59
C ARG A 361 -35.86 3.62 9.35
N ARG A 362 -36.17 2.44 8.79
CA ARG A 362 -35.17 1.40 8.51
C ARG A 362 -34.00 1.90 7.66
N THR A 363 -34.30 2.70 6.64
CA THR A 363 -33.25 3.31 5.81
C THR A 363 -32.33 4.21 6.66
N ALA A 364 -32.89 5.00 7.57
CA ALA A 364 -32.12 5.84 8.47
C ALA A 364 -31.22 5.02 9.40
N LEU A 365 -31.69 3.86 9.90
CA LEU A 365 -30.86 2.95 10.72
C LEU A 365 -29.69 2.37 9.92
N VAL A 366 -29.92 1.95 8.68
CA VAL A 366 -28.84 1.46 7.79
C VAL A 366 -27.83 2.56 7.50
N VAL A 367 -28.29 3.77 7.23
CA VAL A 367 -27.39 4.93 7.02
C VAL A 367 -26.60 5.24 8.28
N ALA A 368 -27.25 5.25 9.45
CA ALA A 368 -26.57 5.48 10.73
C ALA A 368 -25.53 4.39 11.04
N ALA A 369 -25.86 3.12 10.82
CA ALA A 369 -24.94 2.01 10.99
C ALA A 369 -23.73 2.12 10.02
N GLY A 370 -23.99 2.46 8.75
CA GLY A 370 -22.92 2.70 7.77
C GLY A 370 -22.01 3.87 8.16
N ALA A 371 -22.59 4.99 8.61
CA ALA A 371 -21.85 6.14 9.09
C ALA A 371 -21.00 5.80 10.32
N LEU A 372 -21.57 5.04 11.28
CA LEU A 372 -20.87 4.60 12.48
C LEU A 372 -19.66 3.70 12.14
N LEU A 373 -19.83 2.78 11.21
CA LEU A 373 -18.72 1.94 10.74
C LEU A 373 -17.63 2.76 10.04
N ALA A 374 -18.00 3.80 9.28
CA ALA A 374 -17.05 4.59 8.48
C ALA A 374 -16.33 5.70 9.27
N VAL A 375 -16.87 6.13 10.43
CA VAL A 375 -16.40 7.34 11.14
C VAL A 375 -14.92 7.30 11.51
N GLN A 376 -14.41 6.16 12.00
CA GLN A 376 -13.01 6.02 12.37
C GLN A 376 -12.10 6.10 11.14
N GLY A 377 -12.46 5.39 10.06
CA GLY A 377 -11.70 5.40 8.81
C GLY A 377 -11.67 6.79 8.18
N LEU A 378 -12.82 7.46 8.11
CA LEU A 378 -12.95 8.83 7.61
C LEU A 378 -12.10 9.82 8.42
N TRP A 379 -12.25 9.81 9.74
CA TRP A 379 -11.46 10.65 10.64
C TRP A 379 -9.96 10.46 10.44
N THR A 380 -9.51 9.21 10.37
CA THR A 380 -8.10 8.89 10.20
C THR A 380 -7.59 9.34 8.84
N SER A 381 -8.34 9.10 7.77
CA SER A 381 -8.00 9.53 6.41
C SER A 381 -7.89 11.05 6.31
N VAL A 382 -8.90 11.78 6.77
CA VAL A 382 -8.89 13.26 6.79
C VAL A 382 -7.71 13.81 7.60
N ARG A 383 -7.45 13.25 8.78
CA ARG A 383 -6.32 13.64 9.62
C ARG A 383 -4.98 13.44 8.93
N VAL A 384 -4.76 12.26 8.35
CA VAL A 384 -3.49 11.95 7.68
C VAL A 384 -3.34 12.80 6.43
N ASP A 385 -4.41 13.02 5.67
CA ASP A 385 -4.40 13.90 4.50
C ASP A 385 -4.05 15.35 4.86
N SER A 386 -4.58 15.85 5.97
CA SER A 386 -4.22 17.18 6.46
C SER A 386 -2.74 17.27 6.87
N VAL A 387 -2.17 16.20 7.46
CA VAL A 387 -0.73 16.16 7.76
C VAL A 387 0.09 16.11 6.48
N LEU A 388 -0.29 15.27 5.49
CA LEU A 388 0.40 15.15 4.20
C LEU A 388 0.33 16.44 3.35
N ALA A 389 -0.64 17.31 3.61
CA ALA A 389 -0.74 18.62 2.95
C ALA A 389 0.36 19.61 3.36
N HIS A 390 1.04 19.36 4.48
CA HIS A 390 2.13 20.22 4.95
C HIS A 390 3.47 19.78 4.36
N THR A 391 4.40 20.74 4.29
CA THR A 391 5.77 20.48 3.83
C THR A 391 6.46 19.45 4.72
N ASP A 392 7.04 18.42 4.12
CA ASP A 392 7.80 17.36 4.80
C ASP A 392 9.05 17.93 5.49
N THR A 393 9.39 17.40 6.65
CA THR A 393 10.57 17.83 7.42
C THR A 393 11.85 17.71 6.59
N ARG A 394 11.97 16.69 5.75
CA ARG A 394 13.11 16.48 4.85
C ARG A 394 13.23 17.60 3.81
N THR A 395 12.13 18.06 3.26
CA THR A 395 12.12 19.21 2.34
C THR A 395 12.57 20.51 3.02
N LEU A 396 12.09 20.74 4.25
CA LEU A 396 12.54 21.91 5.05
C LEU A 396 14.03 21.82 5.37
N THR A 397 14.50 20.64 5.77
CA THR A 397 15.91 20.40 6.06
C THR A 397 16.79 20.66 4.83
N ARG A 398 16.37 20.19 3.66
CA ARG A 398 17.07 20.43 2.42
C ARG A 398 17.19 21.93 2.13
N GLN A 399 16.07 22.66 2.19
CA GLN A 399 16.04 24.10 1.95
C GLN A 399 16.99 24.84 2.89
N TRP A 400 17.01 24.43 4.17
CA TRP A 400 17.93 25.02 5.13
C TRP A 400 19.41 24.71 4.80
N ILE A 401 19.75 23.46 4.45
CA ILE A 401 21.10 23.06 4.06
C ILE A 401 21.56 23.88 2.85
N GLU A 402 20.73 24.04 1.84
CA GLU A 402 21.04 24.81 0.63
C GLU A 402 21.30 26.30 0.89
N HIS A 403 20.76 26.86 1.97
CA HIS A 403 20.98 28.27 2.34
C HIS A 403 22.11 28.48 3.34
N ASN A 404 22.40 27.50 4.20
CA ASN A 404 23.26 27.72 5.39
C ASN A 404 24.53 26.88 5.38
N VAL A 405 24.59 25.80 4.58
CA VAL A 405 25.78 24.96 4.49
C VAL A 405 26.58 25.33 3.23
N PRO A 406 27.87 25.65 3.34
CA PRO A 406 28.68 26.05 2.20
C PRO A 406 28.70 24.98 1.09
N PRO A 407 28.69 25.38 -0.19
CA PRO A 407 28.87 24.46 -1.32
C PRO A 407 30.16 23.64 -1.18
N GLY A 408 30.13 22.37 -1.60
CA GLY A 408 31.28 21.46 -1.50
C GLY A 408 31.48 20.84 -0.12
N SER A 409 30.70 21.24 0.90
CA SER A 409 30.77 20.63 2.24
C SER A 409 30.51 19.13 2.20
N GLY A 410 31.22 18.39 3.07
CA GLY A 410 31.01 16.96 3.28
C GLY A 410 29.83 16.70 4.22
N LEU A 411 28.84 15.93 3.76
CA LEU A 411 27.67 15.53 4.56
C LEU A 411 27.57 14.02 4.67
N VAL A 412 27.28 13.55 5.88
CA VAL A 412 26.76 12.20 6.15
C VAL A 412 25.26 12.30 6.28
N VAL A 413 24.53 11.63 5.41
CA VAL A 413 23.04 11.63 5.42
C VAL A 413 22.57 10.23 5.69
N GLU A 414 21.88 10.03 6.83
CA GLU A 414 21.36 8.71 7.19
C GLU A 414 20.37 8.16 6.15
N PRO A 415 20.36 6.83 5.91
CA PRO A 415 19.57 6.21 4.83
C PRO A 415 18.05 6.49 4.94
N ALA A 416 17.50 6.68 6.15
CA ALA A 416 16.07 6.98 6.33
C ALA A 416 15.64 8.36 5.77
N VAL A 417 16.57 9.22 5.41
CA VAL A 417 16.30 10.51 4.75
C VAL A 417 16.15 10.34 3.24
N PHE A 418 16.57 9.18 2.69
CA PHE A 418 16.57 8.88 1.25
C PHE A 418 17.43 9.86 0.43
N PRO A 419 18.75 9.89 0.67
CA PRO A 419 19.65 10.92 0.15
C PRO A 419 19.74 10.94 -1.38
N ALA A 420 19.42 9.85 -2.07
CA ALA A 420 19.59 9.74 -3.51
C ALA A 420 18.84 10.83 -4.28
N ARG A 421 17.61 11.16 -3.88
CA ARG A 421 16.83 12.27 -4.44
C ARG A 421 16.88 13.52 -3.57
N PHE A 422 17.03 13.38 -2.28
CA PHE A 422 17.00 14.44 -1.29
C PHE A 422 17.94 15.63 -1.62
N LEU A 423 19.17 15.37 -2.07
CA LEU A 423 20.15 16.42 -2.41
C LEU A 423 20.52 16.47 -3.90
N LYS A 424 19.98 15.59 -4.74
CA LYS A 424 20.30 15.54 -6.17
C LYS A 424 19.24 16.15 -7.07
N VAL A 425 17.95 16.03 -6.73
CA VAL A 425 16.85 16.52 -7.57
C VAL A 425 16.74 18.05 -7.47
N GLY A 426 16.78 18.73 -8.61
CA GLY A 426 16.53 20.17 -8.71
C GLY A 426 17.60 21.04 -8.08
N SER A 427 18.81 20.54 -7.83
CA SER A 427 19.92 21.35 -7.31
C SER A 427 21.01 21.61 -8.36
N PRO A 428 20.94 22.72 -9.08
CA PRO A 428 22.09 23.19 -9.86
C PRO A 428 23.04 24.07 -9.05
N LYS A 429 22.64 24.60 -7.89
CA LYS A 429 23.40 25.64 -7.21
C LYS A 429 24.47 25.17 -6.24
N HIS A 430 24.32 23.96 -5.66
CA HIS A 430 25.23 23.50 -4.62
C HIS A 430 25.48 21.99 -4.75
N SER A 431 26.69 21.61 -5.08
CA SER A 431 27.14 20.22 -5.00
C SER A 431 27.71 19.95 -3.60
N TYR A 432 27.12 19.01 -2.89
CA TYR A 432 27.64 18.50 -1.63
C TYR A 432 28.33 17.17 -1.83
N ARG A 433 29.39 16.89 -1.04
CA ARG A 433 30.02 15.58 -1.00
C ARG A 433 29.27 14.69 -0.01
N LEU A 434 28.56 13.68 -0.49
CA LEU A 434 27.85 12.75 0.37
C LEU A 434 28.76 11.59 0.77
N TYR A 435 28.80 11.27 2.06
CA TYR A 435 29.51 10.09 2.54
C TYR A 435 28.89 8.81 1.95
N PRO A 436 29.69 7.91 1.33
CA PRO A 436 29.19 6.70 0.71
C PRO A 436 28.84 5.65 1.77
N ILE A 437 27.58 5.64 2.21
CA ILE A 437 27.08 4.66 3.17
C ILE A 437 26.98 3.30 2.46
N LYS A 438 27.87 2.36 2.84
CA LYS A 438 27.93 1.01 2.24
C LYS A 438 26.82 0.07 2.72
N PRO A 439 26.45 0.02 4.03
CA PRO A 439 25.37 -0.85 4.48
C PRO A 439 24.03 -0.46 3.86
N PRO A 440 23.20 -1.44 3.45
CA PRO A 440 21.86 -1.15 2.97
C PRO A 440 21.00 -0.57 4.09
N PHE A 441 19.97 0.20 3.73
CA PHE A 441 18.99 0.77 4.66
C PHE A 441 18.50 -0.21 5.74
N GLN A 442 18.36 -1.48 5.39
CA GLN A 442 17.85 -2.54 6.28
C GLN A 442 18.84 -2.98 7.37
N ALA A 443 20.12 -2.64 7.24
CA ALA A 443 21.19 -3.12 8.13
C ALA A 443 22.06 -1.99 8.69
N TYR A 444 21.82 -0.75 8.34
CA TYR A 444 22.66 0.40 8.66
C TYR A 444 22.99 0.47 10.17
N GLU A 445 21.99 0.32 11.04
CA GLU A 445 22.14 0.45 12.48
C GLU A 445 23.02 -0.63 13.12
N LYS A 446 23.18 -1.78 12.45
CA LYS A 446 24.06 -2.86 12.90
C LYS A 446 25.55 -2.54 12.71
N HIS A 447 25.83 -1.57 11.83
CA HIS A 447 27.20 -1.20 11.44
C HIS A 447 27.65 0.13 12.08
N LEU A 448 26.82 0.75 12.90
CA LEU A 448 27.18 1.98 13.61
C LEU A 448 28.18 1.70 14.72
N THR A 449 29.27 2.47 14.74
CA THR A 449 30.29 2.47 15.79
C THR A 449 30.79 3.89 16.04
N PRO A 450 31.22 4.24 17.28
CA PRO A 450 31.78 5.56 17.57
C PRO A 450 32.95 5.99 16.66
N ALA A 451 33.78 5.03 16.22
CA ALA A 451 34.91 5.28 15.32
C ALA A 451 34.53 5.91 13.97
N LEU A 452 33.28 5.74 13.53
CA LEU A 452 32.80 6.39 12.31
C LEU A 452 32.89 7.91 12.39
N ILE A 453 32.74 8.52 13.57
CA ILE A 453 32.78 9.98 13.75
C ILE A 453 34.16 10.51 13.44
N ASP A 454 35.21 9.83 13.90
CA ASP A 454 36.60 10.17 13.57
C ASP A 454 36.89 9.97 12.08
N THR A 455 36.37 8.90 11.50
CA THR A 455 36.46 8.65 10.05
C THR A 455 35.81 9.77 9.25
N TYR A 456 34.62 10.23 9.65
CA TYR A 456 33.93 11.35 8.99
C TYR A 456 34.79 12.61 9.04
N ARG A 457 35.29 12.96 10.21
CA ARG A 457 36.13 14.15 10.42
C ARG A 457 37.41 14.10 9.58
N GLN A 458 38.15 12.99 9.61
CA GLN A 458 39.38 12.80 8.84
C GLN A 458 39.18 12.90 7.33
N GLN A 459 38.01 12.50 6.84
CA GLN A 459 37.67 12.56 5.42
C GLN A 459 36.96 13.87 5.03
N GLY A 460 36.82 14.84 5.95
CA GLY A 460 36.20 16.14 5.70
C GLY A 460 34.69 16.11 5.57
N TYR A 461 34.01 15.14 6.20
CA TYR A 461 32.56 15.12 6.34
C TYR A 461 32.17 15.72 7.69
N CYS A 462 31.96 17.02 7.67
CA CYS A 462 31.77 17.80 8.90
C CYS A 462 30.33 17.90 9.36
N TYR A 463 29.37 17.51 8.54
CA TYR A 463 27.94 17.55 8.87
C TYR A 463 27.36 16.15 8.87
N VAL A 464 26.60 15.82 9.92
CA VAL A 464 25.89 14.53 10.04
C VAL A 464 24.40 14.82 10.21
N LEU A 465 23.59 14.38 9.26
CA LEU A 465 22.13 14.49 9.31
C LEU A 465 21.55 13.21 9.88
N VAL A 466 21.03 13.32 11.12
CA VAL A 466 20.40 12.24 11.87
C VAL A 466 18.89 12.28 11.67
N ALA A 467 18.28 11.12 11.42
CA ALA A 467 16.85 10.96 11.32
C ALA A 467 16.29 10.11 12.46
N SER A 468 15.24 10.58 13.15
CA SER A 468 14.64 9.83 14.26
C SER A 468 14.19 8.42 13.86
N TYR A 469 13.77 8.21 12.59
CA TYR A 469 13.43 6.88 12.11
C TYR A 469 14.61 5.91 12.15
N GLN A 470 15.82 6.38 11.86
CA GLN A 470 17.03 5.58 11.90
C GLN A 470 17.53 5.42 13.35
N HIS A 471 17.64 6.53 14.06
CA HIS A 471 18.07 6.59 15.44
C HIS A 471 17.19 5.72 16.36
N ASP A 472 15.89 5.94 16.37
CA ASP A 472 14.98 5.25 17.28
C ASP A 472 14.83 3.76 16.92
N ARG A 473 14.91 3.43 15.62
CA ARG A 473 14.90 2.05 15.15
C ARG A 473 16.11 1.27 15.67
N GLY A 474 17.30 1.85 15.62
CA GLY A 474 18.53 1.27 16.16
C GLY A 474 18.49 1.10 17.68
N LEU A 475 18.03 2.12 18.40
CA LEU A 475 17.89 2.08 19.86
C LEU A 475 16.83 1.06 20.32
N ASN A 476 15.66 1.04 19.67
CA ASN A 476 14.60 0.10 20.00
C ASN A 476 14.98 -1.36 19.72
N ALA A 477 15.82 -1.59 18.72
CA ALA A 477 16.36 -2.91 18.42
C ALA A 477 17.49 -3.35 19.40
N GLY A 478 17.89 -2.47 20.31
CA GLY A 478 18.90 -2.78 21.35
C GLY A 478 20.35 -2.85 20.84
N PHE A 479 20.66 -2.34 19.65
CA PHE A 479 22.02 -2.36 19.13
C PHE A 479 22.96 -1.49 19.95
N LYS A 480 23.92 -2.12 20.63
CA LYS A 480 24.92 -1.42 21.46
C LYS A 480 25.73 -0.43 20.62
N GLY A 481 26.21 -0.83 19.44
CA GLY A 481 26.97 0.04 18.55
C GLY A 481 26.23 1.30 18.15
N ALA A 482 24.93 1.20 17.81
CA ALA A 482 24.10 2.37 17.49
C ALA A 482 23.95 3.31 18.70
N ARG A 483 23.69 2.75 19.88
CA ARG A 483 23.60 3.54 21.13
C ARG A 483 24.89 4.29 21.43
N ASP A 484 26.01 3.61 21.33
CA ASP A 484 27.34 4.19 21.61
C ASP A 484 27.71 5.23 20.55
N TYR A 485 27.35 4.99 19.26
CA TYR A 485 27.54 5.94 18.17
C TYR A 485 26.76 7.25 18.40
N TYR A 486 25.44 7.18 18.65
CA TYR A 486 24.64 8.39 18.85
C TYR A 486 25.03 9.15 20.10
N ARG A 487 25.46 8.46 21.18
CA ARG A 487 26.02 9.09 22.36
C ARG A 487 27.33 9.82 22.07
N ALA A 488 28.23 9.20 21.34
CA ALA A 488 29.50 9.81 20.93
C ALA A 488 29.25 10.99 19.97
N LEU A 489 28.32 10.88 19.04
CA LEU A 489 27.95 11.97 18.14
C LEU A 489 27.44 13.18 18.94
N ALA A 490 26.54 12.97 19.90
CA ALA A 490 26.03 14.06 20.74
C ALA A 490 27.15 14.74 21.57
N ALA A 491 28.15 13.99 22.02
CA ALA A 491 29.28 14.53 22.78
C ALA A 491 30.30 15.27 21.90
N GLN A 492 30.44 14.88 20.63
CA GLN A 492 31.49 15.35 19.70
C GLN A 492 30.95 16.30 18.61
N SER A 493 29.72 16.78 18.73
CA SER A 493 29.09 17.66 17.75
C SER A 493 28.17 18.67 18.39
N GLN A 494 27.79 19.68 17.61
CA GLN A 494 26.78 20.66 17.95
C GLN A 494 25.59 20.53 16.99
N VAL A 495 24.35 20.48 17.49
CA VAL A 495 23.15 20.54 16.66
C VAL A 495 23.00 21.96 16.12
N VAL A 496 23.17 22.13 14.82
CA VAL A 496 23.08 23.44 14.14
C VAL A 496 21.69 23.72 13.56
N ALA A 497 20.90 22.67 13.32
CA ALA A 497 19.52 22.82 12.88
C ALA A 497 18.67 21.62 13.32
N ARG A 498 17.37 21.86 13.56
CA ARG A 498 16.40 20.85 13.97
C ARG A 498 15.06 21.05 13.28
N PHE A 499 14.51 19.99 12.68
CA PHE A 499 13.24 20.01 11.96
C PHE A 499 12.32 18.94 12.51
N SER A 500 11.24 19.39 13.16
CA SER A 500 10.34 18.52 13.91
C SER A 500 9.03 18.27 13.15
N PRO A 501 8.54 17.01 13.06
CA PRO A 501 7.21 16.71 12.59
C PRO A 501 6.13 17.00 13.64
N TYR A 502 6.51 17.21 14.90
CA TYR A 502 5.60 17.29 16.04
C TYR A 502 4.91 18.65 16.14
N ARG A 503 3.69 18.62 16.66
CA ARG A 503 2.98 19.82 17.12
C ARG A 503 3.74 20.46 18.29
N PHE A 504 3.61 21.76 18.43
CA PHE A 504 4.21 22.47 19.57
C PHE A 504 3.79 21.82 20.90
N GLY A 505 4.74 21.58 21.79
CA GLY A 505 4.52 20.93 23.10
C GLY A 505 4.26 19.42 23.07
N ALA A 506 4.15 18.80 21.90
CA ALA A 506 3.96 17.36 21.82
C ALA A 506 5.25 16.60 22.14
N ARG A 507 5.12 15.52 22.91
CA ARG A 507 6.25 14.63 23.22
C ARG A 507 6.62 13.79 22.00
N PRO A 508 7.92 13.47 21.82
CA PRO A 508 8.36 12.53 20.80
C PRO A 508 7.63 11.17 20.95
N VAL A 509 7.24 10.59 19.83
CA VAL A 509 6.54 9.31 19.80
C VAL A 509 7.54 8.21 19.51
N ARG A 510 7.47 7.11 20.28
CA ARG A 510 8.30 5.93 20.03
C ARG A 510 8.13 5.43 18.60
N PHE A 511 9.23 5.10 17.93
CA PHE A 511 9.21 4.55 16.60
C PHE A 511 8.38 3.25 16.56
N ASN A 512 7.48 3.17 15.60
CA ASN A 512 6.76 1.96 15.20
C ASN A 512 6.77 1.92 13.67
N PHE A 513 7.16 0.80 13.09
CA PHE A 513 7.40 0.70 11.66
C PHE A 513 6.20 1.16 10.83
N ASP A 514 5.01 0.62 11.10
CA ASP A 514 3.81 0.98 10.33
C ASP A 514 3.28 2.37 10.68
N LEU A 515 3.19 2.69 11.97
CA LEU A 515 2.59 3.94 12.40
C LEU A 515 3.46 5.14 12.05
N SER A 516 4.78 5.01 12.10
CA SER A 516 5.70 6.10 11.77
C SER A 516 5.74 6.41 10.27
N TYR A 517 5.67 5.38 9.42
CA TYR A 517 5.74 5.57 7.96
C TYR A 517 4.37 5.80 7.30
N ASN A 518 3.31 5.19 7.80
CA ASN A 518 2.02 5.12 7.11
C ASN A 518 0.93 5.90 7.84
N PHE A 519 0.69 5.58 9.12
CA PHE A 519 -0.43 6.13 9.88
C PHE A 519 -0.16 7.57 10.35
N LEU A 520 1.09 7.95 10.47
CA LEU A 520 1.57 9.22 11.02
C LEU A 520 0.96 9.53 12.40
N PRO A 521 1.74 9.44 13.49
CA PRO A 521 1.24 9.61 14.85
C PRO A 521 0.39 10.88 15.06
N ARG A 522 -0.56 10.86 16.00
CA ARG A 522 -1.42 12.01 16.29
C ARG A 522 -0.65 13.28 16.71
N ALA A 523 0.56 13.10 17.23
CA ALA A 523 1.45 14.19 17.58
C ALA A 523 2.02 14.93 16.36
N TYR A 524 1.94 14.36 15.16
CA TYR A 524 2.47 14.96 13.93
C TYR A 524 1.57 16.05 13.39
N MET A 525 2.18 17.18 12.98
CA MET A 525 1.57 18.26 12.23
C MET A 525 2.02 18.27 10.76
N ARG A 526 3.13 17.59 10.42
CA ARG A 526 3.68 17.47 9.07
C ARG A 526 4.31 16.09 8.87
N PRO A 527 4.48 15.63 7.63
CA PRO A 527 5.14 14.34 7.37
C PRO A 527 6.65 14.44 7.56
N GLY A 528 7.29 13.27 7.65
CA GLY A 528 8.73 13.12 7.81
C GLY A 528 9.18 12.81 9.24
N PRO A 529 10.45 12.40 9.43
CA PRO A 529 11.06 12.19 10.75
C PRO A 529 11.42 13.51 11.44
N LEU A 530 11.69 13.45 12.74
CA LEU A 530 12.51 14.47 13.38
C LEU A 530 13.92 14.38 12.78
N LEU A 531 14.44 15.50 12.30
CA LEU A 531 15.78 15.62 11.70
C LEU A 531 16.64 16.58 12.51
N GLU A 532 17.85 16.17 12.80
CA GLU A 532 18.86 16.98 13.46
C GLU A 532 20.13 17.00 12.60
N LEU A 533 20.59 18.21 12.26
CA LEU A 533 21.86 18.40 11.57
C LEU A 533 22.93 18.73 12.60
N HIS A 534 23.88 17.84 12.73
CA HIS A 534 25.04 17.97 13.63
C HIS A 534 26.23 18.50 12.85
N LYS A 535 26.95 19.50 13.39
CA LYS A 535 28.29 19.90 12.94
C LYS A 535 29.31 19.30 13.89
N LEU A 536 30.27 18.52 13.37
CA LEU A 536 31.29 17.87 14.18
C LEU A 536 32.29 18.92 14.76
N ASN A 537 32.67 18.76 16.02
CA ASN A 537 33.65 19.61 16.66
C ASN A 537 35.02 19.44 16.00
N GLY A 538 35.80 20.53 15.87
CA GLY A 538 37.10 20.53 15.21
C GLY A 538 37.05 20.50 13.68
N CYS A 539 35.87 20.60 13.05
CA CYS A 539 35.71 20.83 11.61
C CYS A 539 35.62 22.34 11.34
N GLN A 540 36.50 22.83 10.48
CA GLN A 540 36.50 24.22 9.98
C GLN A 540 35.49 24.40 8.84
#